data_03ad6c21e81917539d953308e8e3d1cc
#
_entry.id   03ad6c21e81917539d953308e8e3d1cc
#
_cell.length_a   1.000
_cell.length_b   1.000
_cell.length_c   1.000
_cell.angle_alpha   90.00
_cell.angle_beta   90.00
_cell.angle_gamma   90.00
#
_symmetry.space_group_name_H-M   'P 1'
#
loop_
_entity.id
_entity.type
_entity.pdbx_description
1 polymer ?
#
loop_
_entity_poly.entity_id
_entity_poly.type
_entity_poly.pdbx_seq_one_letter_code
_entity_poly.pdbx_strand_id
1 'polypeptide(L)'
;MNNYIFKTSIENHTEIKKTLLDQINLIPNNPINTKQCKLYHTDWNLPVDMHREYKFIFFEAVKKHLNDMTLQLGAPNVEIANFWFQQYIESGEHNWHTHGGCNFSNVYFLECSEGASTEFKNFEVTCEEGDILSFPGFLPHRSPTIQQ
;
A
#
# COMPACT_ATOMS: atom_id res chain seq x y z
N MET A 1 1.13 17.86 13.07
CA MET A 1 0.20 18.54 12.15
C MET A 1 -0.27 17.55 11.08
N ASN A 2 -1.57 17.43 10.93
CA ASN A 2 -2.13 16.52 9.95
C ASN A 2 -2.21 17.19 8.57
N ASN A 3 -1.29 16.89 7.70
CA ASN A 3 -1.25 17.40 6.34
C ASN A 3 -1.99 16.45 5.38
N TYR A 4 -3.26 16.16 5.69
CA TYR A 4 -4.07 15.22 4.92
C TYR A 4 -3.52 13.79 4.96
N ILE A 5 -3.01 13.39 6.13
CA ILE A 5 -2.62 12.01 6.39
C ILE A 5 -3.80 11.31 7.07
N PHE A 6 -4.23 10.20 6.50
CA PHE A 6 -5.34 9.40 7.03
C PHE A 6 -4.84 8.01 7.35
N LYS A 7 -5.10 7.55 8.57
CA LYS A 7 -4.73 6.19 8.98
C LYS A 7 -5.90 5.55 9.72
N THR A 8 -6.31 4.38 9.29
CA THR A 8 -7.32 3.57 9.96
C THR A 8 -6.94 2.10 9.92
N SER A 9 -7.58 1.30 10.76
CA SER A 9 -7.46 -0.16 10.73
C SER A 9 -8.59 -0.74 9.92
N ILE A 10 -8.31 -1.72 9.08
CA ILE A 10 -9.31 -2.41 8.27
C ILE A 10 -10.03 -3.45 9.13
N GLU A 11 -11.35 -3.38 9.14
CA GLU A 11 -12.19 -4.38 9.80
C GLU A 11 -12.00 -5.74 9.13
N ASN A 12 -12.10 -6.80 9.92
CA ASN A 12 -11.95 -8.19 9.46
C ASN A 12 -10.60 -8.48 8.80
N HIS A 13 -9.55 -7.75 9.17
CA HIS A 13 -8.22 -7.90 8.58
C HIS A 13 -7.74 -9.36 8.62
N THR A 14 -7.91 -10.05 9.75
CA THR A 14 -7.42 -11.43 9.93
C THR A 14 -8.01 -12.38 8.86
N GLU A 15 -9.29 -12.25 8.55
CA GLU A 15 -9.96 -13.06 7.53
C GLU A 15 -9.51 -12.67 6.12
N ILE A 16 -9.45 -11.36 5.86
CA ILE A 16 -9.05 -10.79 4.57
C ILE A 16 -7.61 -11.15 4.25
N LYS A 17 -6.72 -11.09 5.24
CA LYS A 17 -5.30 -11.40 5.09
C LYS A 17 -5.08 -12.77 4.46
N LYS A 18 -5.72 -13.79 5.03
CA LYS A 18 -5.55 -15.16 4.52
C LYS A 18 -5.96 -15.25 3.05
N THR A 19 -7.12 -14.72 2.73
CA THR A 19 -7.66 -14.78 1.36
C THR A 19 -6.77 -14.00 0.38
N LEU A 20 -6.30 -12.81 0.76
CA LEU A 20 -5.42 -12.01 -0.09
C LEU A 20 -4.08 -12.71 -0.32
N LEU A 21 -3.46 -13.26 0.72
CA LEU A 21 -2.19 -13.97 0.58
C LEU A 21 -2.33 -15.20 -0.29
N ASP A 22 -3.40 -15.97 -0.15
CA ASP A 22 -3.67 -17.13 -0.99
C ASP A 22 -3.74 -16.73 -2.47
N GLN A 23 -4.43 -15.63 -2.77
CA GLN A 23 -4.55 -15.13 -4.15
C GLN A 23 -3.25 -14.53 -4.69
N ILE A 24 -2.53 -13.78 -3.88
CA ILE A 24 -1.23 -13.19 -4.26
C ILE A 24 -0.22 -14.30 -4.58
N ASN A 25 -0.22 -15.36 -3.80
CA ASN A 25 0.70 -16.49 -3.99
C ASN A 25 0.42 -17.30 -5.25
N LEU A 26 -0.73 -17.12 -5.89
CA LEU A 26 -1.02 -17.72 -7.20
C LEU A 26 -0.36 -16.95 -8.35
N ILE A 27 0.06 -15.72 -8.12
CA ILE A 27 0.76 -14.91 -9.12
C ILE A 27 2.21 -15.38 -9.20
N PRO A 28 2.74 -15.67 -10.41
CA PRO A 28 4.13 -16.12 -10.54
C PRO A 28 5.11 -15.14 -9.92
N ASN A 29 6.14 -15.64 -9.25
CA ASN A 29 7.12 -14.82 -8.57
C ASN A 29 7.73 -13.79 -9.52
N ASN A 30 7.68 -12.53 -9.15
CA ASN A 30 8.11 -11.41 -9.99
C ASN A 30 8.88 -10.40 -9.15
N PRO A 31 10.18 -10.61 -8.95
CA PRO A 31 11.01 -9.69 -8.16
C PRO A 31 11.42 -8.46 -8.95
N ILE A 32 11.69 -7.38 -8.22
CA ILE A 32 12.33 -6.17 -8.74
C ILE A 32 13.59 -5.92 -7.92
N ASN A 33 14.72 -5.74 -8.59
CA ASN A 33 15.99 -5.46 -7.93
C ASN A 33 16.72 -4.36 -8.70
N THR A 34 16.46 -3.13 -8.30
CA THR A 34 17.09 -1.93 -8.86
C THR A 34 17.67 -1.08 -7.73
N LYS A 35 18.39 0.00 -8.09
CA LYS A 35 18.85 0.97 -7.09
C LYS A 35 17.70 1.67 -6.37
N GLN A 36 16.56 1.81 -7.05
CA GLN A 36 15.39 2.50 -6.52
C GLN A 36 14.53 1.60 -5.64
N CYS A 37 14.46 0.30 -5.97
CA CYS A 37 13.48 -0.58 -5.36
C CYS A 37 13.99 -2.02 -5.32
N LYS A 38 13.87 -2.65 -4.16
CA LYS A 38 14.21 -4.06 -3.96
C LYS A 38 13.01 -4.78 -3.38
N LEU A 39 12.31 -5.50 -4.23
CA LEU A 39 11.12 -6.26 -3.88
C LEU A 39 11.32 -7.74 -4.20
N TYR A 40 10.84 -8.58 -3.31
CA TYR A 40 10.82 -10.03 -3.52
C TYR A 40 9.76 -10.44 -4.52
N HIS A 41 8.59 -9.81 -4.49
CA HIS A 41 7.45 -10.14 -5.33
C HIS A 41 6.53 -8.93 -5.47
N THR A 42 6.06 -8.67 -6.68
CA THR A 42 5.11 -7.59 -6.98
C THR A 42 4.41 -7.87 -8.31
N ASP A 43 3.25 -7.28 -8.49
CA ASP A 43 2.56 -7.29 -9.78
C ASP A 43 2.54 -5.91 -10.46
N TRP A 44 3.33 -4.96 -9.92
CA TRP A 44 3.33 -3.58 -10.40
C TRP A 44 3.61 -3.45 -11.91
N ASN A 45 4.55 -4.24 -12.43
CA ASN A 45 4.98 -4.19 -13.83
C ASN A 45 4.41 -5.32 -14.68
N LEU A 46 3.42 -6.07 -14.18
CA LEU A 46 2.73 -7.09 -14.95
C LEU A 46 1.62 -6.47 -15.82
N PRO A 47 1.19 -7.16 -16.89
CA PRO A 47 0.15 -6.63 -17.78
C PRO A 47 -1.12 -6.20 -17.02
N VAL A 48 -1.65 -5.03 -17.36
CA VAL A 48 -2.85 -4.48 -16.68
C VAL A 48 -4.10 -5.29 -16.95
N ASP A 49 -4.15 -6.01 -18.06
CA ASP A 49 -5.26 -6.88 -18.45
C ASP A 49 -5.17 -8.29 -17.84
N MET A 50 -4.08 -8.60 -17.15
CA MET A 50 -3.97 -9.85 -16.42
C MET A 50 -5.02 -9.91 -15.30
N HIS A 51 -5.85 -10.98 -15.32
CA HIS A 51 -6.85 -11.18 -14.27
C HIS A 51 -6.19 -11.45 -12.93
N ARG A 52 -6.61 -10.72 -11.89
CA ARG A 52 -6.10 -10.87 -10.53
C ARG A 52 -7.25 -10.77 -9.55
N GLU A 53 -7.70 -11.91 -9.06
CA GLU A 53 -8.84 -12.00 -8.15
C GLU A 53 -8.63 -11.18 -6.87
N TYR A 54 -7.40 -11.09 -6.36
CA TYR A 54 -7.11 -10.35 -5.13
C TYR A 54 -7.55 -8.89 -5.22
N LYS A 55 -7.58 -8.30 -6.42
CA LYS A 55 -7.93 -6.89 -6.60
C LYS A 55 -9.38 -6.59 -6.20
N PHE A 56 -10.28 -7.50 -6.48
CA PHE A 56 -11.69 -7.35 -6.07
C PHE A 56 -11.84 -7.46 -4.55
N ILE A 57 -11.14 -8.40 -3.96
CA ILE A 57 -11.15 -8.62 -2.50
C ILE A 57 -10.56 -7.40 -1.79
N PHE A 58 -9.43 -6.91 -2.27
CA PHE A 58 -8.77 -5.74 -1.72
C PHE A 58 -9.64 -4.49 -1.81
N PHE A 59 -10.26 -4.25 -2.98
CA PHE A 59 -11.12 -3.09 -3.17
C PHE A 59 -12.27 -3.07 -2.17
N GLU A 60 -12.95 -4.19 -1.98
CA GLU A 60 -14.03 -4.29 -1.01
C GLU A 60 -13.55 -4.05 0.42
N ALA A 61 -12.35 -4.51 0.74
CA ALA A 61 -11.76 -4.33 2.07
C ALA A 61 -11.46 -2.86 2.41
N VAL A 62 -11.01 -2.07 1.43
CA VAL A 62 -10.57 -0.68 1.67
C VAL A 62 -11.63 0.36 1.34
N LYS A 63 -12.75 -0.05 0.80
CA LYS A 63 -13.82 0.83 0.31
C LYS A 63 -14.33 1.81 1.37
N LYS A 64 -14.57 1.32 2.59
CA LYS A 64 -15.04 2.17 3.69
C LYS A 64 -14.04 3.26 4.03
N HIS A 65 -12.75 2.91 4.12
CA HIS A 65 -11.68 3.87 4.40
C HIS A 65 -11.63 4.96 3.33
N LEU A 66 -11.68 4.58 2.05
CA LEU A 66 -11.65 5.53 0.95
C LEU A 66 -12.86 6.46 0.97
N ASN A 67 -14.04 5.93 1.26
CA ASN A 67 -15.25 6.74 1.38
C ASN A 67 -15.16 7.73 2.54
N ASP A 68 -14.68 7.30 3.70
CA ASP A 68 -14.51 8.16 4.87
C ASP A 68 -13.50 9.28 4.60
N MET A 69 -12.40 8.95 3.93
CA MET A 69 -11.40 9.94 3.50
C MET A 69 -12.01 10.96 2.55
N THR A 70 -12.77 10.50 1.56
CA THR A 70 -13.44 11.36 0.58
C THR A 70 -14.40 12.34 1.26
N LEU A 71 -15.16 11.88 2.23
CA LEU A 71 -16.06 12.73 3.02
C LEU A 71 -15.30 13.80 3.80
N GLN A 72 -14.19 13.44 4.44
CA GLN A 72 -13.37 14.39 5.19
C GLN A 72 -12.72 15.44 4.30
N LEU A 73 -12.38 15.08 3.06
CA LEU A 73 -11.82 16.00 2.07
C LEU A 73 -12.86 16.88 1.39
N GLY A 74 -14.14 16.58 1.56
CA GLY A 74 -15.21 17.26 0.84
C GLY A 74 -15.23 16.97 -0.66
N ALA A 75 -14.60 15.87 -1.07
CA ALA A 75 -14.59 15.45 -2.47
C ALA A 75 -15.89 14.72 -2.83
N PRO A 76 -16.39 14.83 -4.08
CA PRO A 76 -17.64 14.18 -4.46
C PRO A 76 -17.54 12.68 -4.61
N ASN A 77 -16.38 12.16 -4.98
CA ASN A 77 -16.13 10.72 -5.12
C ASN A 77 -14.62 10.43 -5.09
N VAL A 78 -14.28 9.15 -5.14
CA VAL A 78 -12.91 8.68 -5.30
C VAL A 78 -12.85 7.72 -6.49
N GLU A 79 -11.78 7.83 -7.25
CA GLU A 79 -11.50 6.95 -8.38
C GLU A 79 -10.13 6.31 -8.16
N ILE A 80 -10.04 4.99 -8.32
CA ILE A 80 -8.80 4.26 -8.20
C ILE A 80 -8.13 4.19 -9.56
N ALA A 81 -6.98 4.86 -9.71
CA ALA A 81 -6.21 4.86 -10.95
C ALA A 81 -5.49 3.53 -11.15
N ASN A 82 -4.87 3.00 -10.10
CA ASN A 82 -4.19 1.70 -10.13
C ASN A 82 -3.91 1.22 -8.72
N PHE A 83 -3.70 -0.07 -8.56
CA PHE A 83 -3.18 -0.64 -7.32
C PHE A 83 -2.47 -1.97 -7.60
N TRP A 84 -1.50 -2.26 -6.74
CA TRP A 84 -0.64 -3.44 -6.83
C TRP A 84 -0.20 -3.84 -5.44
N PHE A 85 0.41 -5.03 -5.31
CA PHE A 85 1.02 -5.46 -4.07
C PHE A 85 2.55 -5.37 -4.17
N GLN A 86 3.18 -5.23 -3.00
CA GLN A 86 4.64 -5.28 -2.85
C GLN A 86 4.97 -6.17 -1.68
N GLN A 87 5.81 -7.17 -1.92
CA GLN A 87 6.32 -8.05 -0.87
C GLN A 87 7.80 -7.82 -0.70
N TYR A 88 8.17 -7.48 0.53
CA TYR A 88 9.57 -7.27 0.93
C TYR A 88 10.07 -8.49 1.67
N ILE A 89 11.39 -8.72 1.59
CA ILE A 89 12.13 -9.62 2.47
C ILE A 89 13.20 -8.80 3.18
N GLU A 90 13.98 -9.44 4.06
CA GLU A 90 15.10 -8.79 4.72
C GLU A 90 15.94 -8.01 3.71
N SER A 91 16.33 -6.79 4.08
CA SER A 91 17.03 -5.83 3.23
C SER A 91 16.24 -5.29 2.03
N GLY A 92 14.95 -5.61 1.93
CA GLY A 92 14.07 -5.00 0.94
C GLY A 92 13.79 -3.54 1.27
N GLU A 93 13.65 -2.71 0.24
CA GLU A 93 13.39 -1.28 0.40
C GLU A 93 12.73 -0.70 -0.85
N HIS A 94 12.05 0.43 -0.65
CA HIS A 94 11.60 1.29 -1.75
C HIS A 94 12.02 2.72 -1.42
N ASN A 95 12.97 3.24 -2.20
CA ASN A 95 13.61 4.52 -1.92
C ASN A 95 12.67 5.71 -2.12
N TRP A 96 13.15 6.91 -1.81
CA TRP A 96 12.39 8.14 -1.93
C TRP A 96 11.76 8.30 -3.31
N HIS A 97 10.44 8.53 -3.34
CA HIS A 97 9.67 8.72 -4.58
C HIS A 97 8.38 9.48 -4.30
N THR A 98 7.72 9.88 -5.39
CA THR A 98 6.39 10.49 -5.37
C THR A 98 5.50 9.78 -6.39
N HIS A 99 4.18 10.02 -6.30
CA HIS A 99 3.21 9.49 -7.26
C HIS A 99 2.57 10.64 -8.02
N GLY A 100 3.13 10.98 -9.17
CA GLY A 100 2.73 12.15 -9.96
C GLY A 100 1.37 12.04 -10.67
N GLY A 101 0.81 10.85 -10.76
CA GLY A 101 -0.44 10.62 -11.49
C GLY A 101 -1.69 10.54 -10.63
N CYS A 102 -1.60 10.84 -9.33
CA CYS A 102 -2.74 10.71 -8.43
C CYS A 102 -2.76 11.80 -7.37
N ASN A 103 -3.95 12.07 -6.82
CA ASN A 103 -4.11 13.02 -5.71
C ASN A 103 -3.65 12.40 -4.39
N PHE A 104 -3.98 11.13 -4.17
CA PHE A 104 -3.63 10.40 -2.97
C PHE A 104 -3.01 9.05 -3.30
N SER A 105 -2.05 8.66 -2.48
CA SER A 105 -1.48 7.32 -2.46
C SER A 105 -1.92 6.62 -1.18
N ASN A 106 -2.10 5.30 -1.24
CA ASN A 106 -2.59 4.51 -0.12
C ASN A 106 -1.72 3.28 0.04
N VAL A 107 -1.43 2.91 1.28
CA VAL A 107 -0.65 1.71 1.62
C VAL A 107 -1.42 0.89 2.64
N TYR A 108 -1.78 -0.32 2.29
CA TYR A 108 -2.38 -1.29 3.20
C TYR A 108 -1.32 -2.26 3.68
N PHE A 109 -1.13 -2.30 5.00
CA PHE A 109 -0.15 -3.18 5.65
C PHE A 109 -0.76 -4.56 5.87
N LEU A 110 -0.74 -5.37 4.82
CA LEU A 110 -1.34 -6.70 4.81
C LEU A 110 -0.64 -7.65 5.78
N GLU A 111 0.69 -7.64 5.76
CA GLU A 111 1.54 -8.42 6.64
C GLU A 111 2.82 -7.62 6.88
N CYS A 112 3.15 -7.38 8.14
CA CYS A 112 4.34 -6.61 8.47
C CYS A 112 4.84 -6.97 9.87
N SER A 113 6.13 -6.71 10.09
CA SER A 113 6.75 -6.81 11.40
C SER A 113 6.36 -5.62 12.27
N GLU A 114 6.57 -5.76 13.59
CA GLU A 114 6.41 -4.65 14.51
C GLU A 114 7.31 -3.48 14.11
N GLY A 115 6.78 -2.28 14.19
CA GLY A 115 7.53 -1.06 13.84
C GLY A 115 7.58 -0.73 12.36
N ALA A 116 6.79 -1.40 11.52
CA ALA A 116 6.69 -1.04 10.11
C ALA A 116 6.28 0.43 9.96
N SER A 117 6.90 1.16 9.03
CA SER A 117 6.65 2.58 8.86
C SER A 117 6.73 3.03 7.42
N THR A 118 6.12 4.18 7.15
CA THR A 118 6.36 4.97 5.95
C THR A 118 7.05 6.25 6.38
N GLU A 119 8.21 6.52 5.80
CA GLU A 119 8.97 7.73 6.10
C GLU A 119 8.65 8.84 5.11
N PHE A 120 8.44 10.03 5.66
CA PHE A 120 8.34 11.29 4.92
C PHE A 120 9.55 12.15 5.27
N LYS A 121 9.76 13.27 4.57
CA LYS A 121 11.00 14.07 4.75
C LYS A 121 11.18 14.62 6.17
N ASN A 122 10.10 14.95 6.87
CA ASN A 122 10.16 15.58 8.19
C ASN A 122 9.52 14.75 9.31
N PHE A 123 8.98 13.56 8.99
CA PHE A 123 8.30 12.70 9.96
C PHE A 123 8.14 11.29 9.38
N GLU A 124 7.79 10.35 10.25
CA GLU A 124 7.40 9.01 9.81
C GLU A 124 6.07 8.62 10.46
N VAL A 125 5.37 7.69 9.83
CA VAL A 125 4.14 7.13 10.36
C VAL A 125 4.34 5.63 10.55
N THR A 126 4.31 5.19 11.81
CA THR A 126 4.37 3.77 12.15
C THR A 126 2.98 3.17 11.96
N CYS A 127 2.93 2.02 11.32
CA CYS A 127 1.71 1.28 11.09
C CYS A 127 1.82 -0.14 11.65
N GLU A 128 0.68 -0.67 12.02
CA GLU A 128 0.53 -2.06 12.43
C GLU A 128 -0.11 -2.86 11.28
N GLU A 129 0.03 -4.17 11.36
CA GLU A 129 -0.66 -5.05 10.43
C GLU A 129 -2.16 -4.80 10.45
N GLY A 130 -2.76 -4.66 9.28
CA GLY A 130 -4.17 -4.31 9.13
C GLY A 130 -4.45 -2.83 8.96
N ASP A 131 -3.46 -1.96 9.16
CA ASP A 131 -3.64 -0.52 8.93
C ASP A 131 -3.62 -0.18 7.45
N ILE A 132 -4.37 0.86 7.10
CA ILE A 132 -4.24 1.53 5.81
C ILE A 132 -3.88 2.99 6.05
N LEU A 133 -2.84 3.44 5.35
CA LEU A 133 -2.30 4.80 5.42
C LEU A 133 -2.53 5.48 4.08
N SER A 134 -3.13 6.67 4.11
CA SER A 134 -3.37 7.49 2.92
C SER A 134 -2.70 8.84 3.06
N PHE A 135 -2.06 9.31 2.00
CA PHE A 135 -1.34 10.59 1.99
C PHE A 135 -1.35 11.19 0.59
N PRO A 136 -1.15 12.53 0.47
CA PRO A 136 -1.07 13.16 -0.84
C PRO A 136 0.04 12.56 -1.71
N GLY A 137 -0.27 12.27 -2.97
CA GLY A 137 0.67 11.63 -3.90
C GLY A 137 1.93 12.45 -4.16
N PHE A 138 1.88 13.76 -3.97
CA PHE A 138 3.04 14.63 -4.16
C PHE A 138 4.06 14.62 -3.01
N LEU A 139 3.71 14.03 -1.86
CA LEU A 139 4.65 13.96 -0.73
C LEU A 139 5.75 12.94 -1.01
N PRO A 140 7.03 13.35 -0.98
CA PRO A 140 8.13 12.41 -1.04
C PRO A 140 8.09 11.46 0.16
N HIS A 141 8.15 10.18 -0.11
CA HIS A 141 8.10 9.14 0.91
C HIS A 141 8.94 7.94 0.52
N ARG A 142 9.22 7.09 1.48
CA ARG A 142 9.91 5.82 1.24
C ARG A 142 9.44 4.73 2.20
N SER A 143 9.63 3.50 1.77
CA SER A 143 9.60 2.35 2.64
C SER A 143 11.04 2.07 3.07
N PRO A 144 11.38 2.23 4.37
CA PRO A 144 12.75 2.04 4.82
C PRO A 144 13.18 0.58 4.72
N THR A 145 14.49 0.35 4.77
CA THR A 145 15.06 -1.00 4.72
C THR A 145 14.47 -1.88 5.81
N ILE A 146 13.98 -3.05 5.42
CA ILE A 146 13.43 -4.03 6.36
C ILE A 146 14.57 -4.64 7.17
N GLN A 147 14.44 -4.57 8.49
CA GLN A 147 15.33 -5.20 9.45
C GLN A 147 14.57 -6.26 10.22
N GLN A 148 15.22 -7.36 10.46
CA GLN A 148 14.67 -8.40 11.33
C GLN A 148 15.30 -8.34 12.72
#